data_d30088b2f9ade621b45bec6811883cb1
#
_entry.id   d30088b2f9ade621b45bec6811883cb1
#
_cell.length_a   1.000
_cell.length_b   1.000
_cell.length_c   1.000
_cell.angle_alpha   90.00
_cell.angle_beta   90.00
_cell.angle_gamma   90.00
#
_symmetry.space_group_name_H-M   'P 1'
#
loop_
_entity.id
_entity.type
_entity.pdbx_description
1 polymer ?
#
loop_
_entity_poly.entity_id
_entity_poly.type
_entity_poly.pdbx_seq_one_letter_code
_entity_poly.pdbx_strand_id
1 'polypeptide(L)'
;MEKLYNDTFNCFVRPQYNGSHQTFPDLNLKGLGIESLYDSQKDAVWMLKLNGGGICDHQVGAGKTLIMCTAAYEMKRLGLANKPMILALKANVQEIAQTFQTAYPNAKLLYPGKNDFTPDKRQRIFHDIKNNNWDCIVLTHDQFGMIPQSDEIQQKILQDELDSVEENLEVLRQQGRSISRAMEKGLVKRQMNLRAKLDEIKFKIENRKDDVVDFKTMGIDHLFVDESHTFKNLMFNTRHDRVAGLGNSEGSQRALNMLFAIRTIQERTGKDLGATFLSGTTISNSLTELYLLFKYLRPQALEAQNIKTFDAWAAIFAKKSVDYEFSVTNEIVQKERFRYFIKVPELVAFYAQITDYRTAKENL
;
A
#
# COMPACT_ATOMS: atom_id res chain seq x y z
N MET A 1 31.79 22.09 5.83
CA MET A 1 30.38 21.77 6.03
C MET A 1 29.87 20.81 4.97
N GLU A 2 30.02 21.10 3.68
CA GLU A 2 29.61 20.24 2.56
C GLU A 2 30.24 18.84 2.60
N LYS A 3 31.56 18.74 2.86
CA LYS A 3 32.26 17.46 3.01
C LYS A 3 31.74 16.66 4.21
N LEU A 4 31.52 17.30 5.35
CA LEU A 4 30.97 16.65 6.55
C LEU A 4 29.52 16.17 6.32
N TYR A 5 28.71 16.97 5.60
CA TYR A 5 27.37 16.58 5.20
C TYR A 5 27.39 15.38 4.27
N ASN A 6 28.24 15.40 3.24
CA ASN A 6 28.37 14.29 2.30
C ASN A 6 28.90 13.02 2.96
N ASP A 7 29.89 13.14 3.87
CA ASP A 7 30.44 12.00 4.61
C ASP A 7 29.44 11.42 5.63
N THR A 8 28.48 12.21 6.11
CA THR A 8 27.50 11.79 7.12
C THR A 8 26.18 11.32 6.48
N PHE A 9 25.71 11.98 5.43
CA PHE A 9 24.38 11.75 4.87
C PHE A 9 24.37 11.21 3.44
N ASN A 10 25.43 11.42 2.66
CA ASN A 10 25.56 10.87 1.30
C ASN A 10 26.34 9.56 1.26
N CYS A 11 26.76 9.03 2.39
CA CYS A 11 27.40 7.71 2.50
C CYS A 11 26.39 6.54 2.55
N PHE A 12 25.09 6.82 2.32
CA PHE A 12 24.11 5.76 2.26
C PHE A 12 24.38 4.85 1.06
N VAL A 13 24.74 3.62 1.38
CA VAL A 13 24.83 2.55 0.38
C VAL A 13 23.44 1.91 0.26
N ARG A 14 22.86 1.99 -0.94
CA ARG A 14 21.57 1.34 -1.21
C ARG A 14 21.70 -0.15 -0.89
N PRO A 15 20.77 -0.74 -0.13
CA PRO A 15 20.77 -2.16 0.13
C PRO A 15 20.77 -2.92 -1.21
N GLN A 16 21.70 -3.84 -1.37
CA GLN A 16 21.71 -4.76 -2.51
C GLN A 16 21.33 -6.14 -1.98
N TYR A 17 20.25 -6.66 -2.54
CA TYR A 17 19.80 -8.01 -2.20
C TYR A 17 20.38 -8.99 -3.21
N ASN A 18 21.12 -9.96 -2.74
CA ASN A 18 21.64 -11.04 -3.58
C ASN A 18 20.91 -12.34 -3.26
N GLY A 19 20.02 -12.72 -4.15
CA GLY A 19 19.19 -13.93 -4.04
C GLY A 19 19.77 -15.16 -4.73
N SER A 20 20.97 -15.10 -5.29
CA SER A 20 21.58 -16.17 -6.09
C SER A 20 21.74 -17.50 -5.33
N HIS A 21 21.90 -17.44 -4.01
CA HIS A 21 22.05 -18.62 -3.13
C HIS A 21 20.74 -19.40 -2.92
N GLN A 22 19.59 -18.82 -3.31
CA GLN A 22 18.30 -19.45 -3.08
C GLN A 22 18.09 -20.64 -4.00
N THR A 23 17.50 -21.68 -3.43
CA THR A 23 16.93 -22.81 -4.15
C THR A 23 15.42 -22.79 -4.01
N PHE A 24 14.72 -23.19 -5.04
CA PHE A 24 13.25 -23.25 -5.11
C PHE A 24 12.82 -24.69 -5.39
N PRO A 25 12.85 -25.57 -4.36
CA PRO A 25 12.76 -27.02 -4.59
C PRO A 25 11.46 -27.48 -5.23
N ASP A 26 10.35 -26.75 -4.95
CA ASP A 26 9.03 -27.12 -5.45
C ASP A 26 8.65 -26.39 -6.76
N LEU A 27 9.53 -25.53 -7.27
CA LEU A 27 9.28 -24.75 -8.48
C LEU A 27 9.41 -25.62 -9.73
N ASN A 28 8.34 -25.72 -10.49
CA ASN A 28 8.31 -26.49 -11.75
C ASN A 28 8.85 -25.68 -12.91
N LEU A 29 10.18 -25.55 -12.98
CA LEU A 29 10.88 -24.84 -14.06
C LEU A 29 10.52 -25.39 -15.45
N LYS A 30 10.44 -26.72 -15.58
CA LYS A 30 10.10 -27.38 -16.84
C LYS A 30 8.68 -27.01 -17.31
N GLY A 31 7.72 -26.98 -16.40
CA GLY A 31 6.34 -26.57 -16.71
C GLY A 31 6.24 -25.11 -17.14
N LEU A 32 7.10 -24.26 -16.59
CA LEU A 32 7.20 -22.84 -16.96
C LEU A 32 7.99 -22.62 -18.27
N GLY A 33 8.70 -23.63 -18.77
CA GLY A 33 9.54 -23.51 -19.95
C GLY A 33 10.79 -22.66 -19.75
N ILE A 34 11.31 -22.58 -18.52
CA ILE A 34 12.50 -21.80 -18.15
C ILE A 34 13.55 -22.72 -17.52
N GLU A 35 14.80 -22.35 -17.61
CA GLU A 35 15.91 -23.07 -16.97
C GLU A 35 16.11 -22.63 -15.51
N SER A 36 15.95 -21.36 -15.24
CA SER A 36 16.05 -20.76 -13.90
C SER A 36 15.28 -19.44 -13.83
N LEU A 37 15.04 -18.96 -12.62
CA LEU A 37 14.62 -17.57 -12.42
C LEU A 37 15.75 -16.62 -12.79
N TYR A 38 15.42 -15.45 -13.30
CA TYR A 38 16.40 -14.38 -13.48
C TYR A 38 16.97 -13.94 -12.12
N ASP A 39 18.21 -13.45 -12.12
CA ASP A 39 18.84 -13.00 -10.89
C ASP A 39 18.07 -11.85 -10.24
N SER A 40 17.52 -10.92 -11.03
CA SER A 40 16.63 -9.86 -10.55
C SER A 40 15.35 -10.39 -9.87
N GLN A 41 14.82 -11.51 -10.32
CA GLN A 41 13.67 -12.17 -9.69
C GLN A 41 14.06 -12.83 -8.36
N LYS A 42 15.21 -13.50 -8.32
CA LYS A 42 15.75 -14.10 -7.08
C LYS A 42 16.05 -13.04 -6.03
N ASP A 43 16.63 -11.91 -6.44
CA ASP A 43 16.94 -10.78 -5.56
C ASP A 43 15.67 -10.19 -4.97
N ALA A 44 14.65 -9.95 -5.78
CA ALA A 44 13.36 -9.45 -5.32
C ALA A 44 12.69 -10.42 -4.32
N VAL A 45 12.64 -11.72 -4.64
CA VAL A 45 12.09 -12.73 -3.73
C VAL A 45 12.87 -12.78 -2.42
N TRP A 46 14.20 -12.63 -2.47
CA TRP A 46 15.04 -12.59 -1.28
C TRP A 46 14.74 -11.38 -0.40
N MET A 47 14.65 -10.18 -0.99
CA MET A 47 14.25 -8.97 -0.27
C MET A 47 12.90 -9.16 0.43
N LEU A 48 11.90 -9.68 -0.28
CA LEU A 48 10.55 -9.87 0.28
C LEU A 48 10.54 -10.85 1.45
N LYS A 49 11.33 -11.90 1.38
CA LYS A 49 11.48 -12.86 2.49
C LYS A 49 12.18 -12.24 3.70
N LEU A 50 13.24 -11.49 3.47
CA LEU A 50 14.01 -10.85 4.55
C LEU A 50 13.20 -9.79 5.28
N ASN A 51 12.48 -8.95 4.53
CA ASN A 51 11.76 -7.81 5.10
C ASN A 51 10.33 -8.16 5.56
N GLY A 52 9.79 -9.31 5.13
CA GLY A 52 8.38 -9.64 5.34
C GLY A 52 7.44 -8.82 4.46
N GLY A 53 7.86 -8.50 3.24
CA GLY A 53 7.15 -7.69 2.27
C GLY A 53 7.99 -6.56 1.69
N GLY A 54 7.37 -5.64 0.98
CA GLY A 54 8.06 -4.49 0.40
C GLY A 54 7.44 -4.00 -0.90
N ILE A 55 8.23 -3.29 -1.68
CA ILE A 55 7.85 -2.74 -2.99
C ILE A 55 8.74 -3.35 -4.06
N CYS A 56 8.11 -3.99 -5.05
CA CYS A 56 8.76 -4.45 -6.25
C CYS A 56 8.48 -3.46 -7.38
N ASP A 57 9.37 -2.49 -7.52
CA ASP A 57 9.26 -1.39 -8.51
C ASP A 57 10.07 -1.76 -9.77
N HIS A 58 9.61 -2.78 -10.45
CA HIS A 58 10.20 -3.28 -11.67
C HIS A 58 9.45 -2.80 -12.89
N GLN A 59 10.16 -2.38 -13.92
CA GLN A 59 9.55 -1.99 -15.19
C GLN A 59 8.71 -3.13 -15.80
N VAL A 60 7.80 -2.76 -16.69
CA VAL A 60 6.94 -3.71 -17.40
C VAL A 60 7.82 -4.71 -18.16
N GLY A 61 7.44 -5.99 -18.11
CA GLY A 61 8.20 -7.07 -18.75
C GLY A 61 9.27 -7.75 -17.88
N ALA A 62 9.51 -7.26 -16.66
CA ALA A 62 10.50 -7.84 -15.73
C ALA A 62 10.06 -9.15 -15.04
N GLY A 63 8.96 -9.75 -15.46
CA GLY A 63 8.48 -11.01 -14.87
C GLY A 63 7.93 -10.90 -13.46
N LYS A 64 7.31 -9.78 -13.10
CA LYS A 64 6.71 -9.53 -11.78
C LYS A 64 5.72 -10.61 -11.33
N THR A 65 4.97 -11.17 -12.27
CA THR A 65 4.03 -12.28 -11.99
C THR A 65 4.72 -13.46 -11.34
N LEU A 66 5.87 -13.85 -11.89
CA LEU A 66 6.62 -14.99 -11.36
C LEU A 66 7.30 -14.65 -10.02
N ILE A 67 7.79 -13.42 -9.85
CA ILE A 67 8.27 -12.93 -8.54
C ILE A 67 7.18 -13.09 -7.48
N MET A 68 5.98 -12.62 -7.78
CA MET A 68 4.84 -12.65 -6.87
C MET A 68 4.41 -14.07 -6.51
N CYS A 69 4.26 -14.94 -7.52
CA CYS A 69 3.89 -16.34 -7.31
C CYS A 69 4.96 -17.09 -6.48
N THR A 70 6.23 -16.88 -6.82
CA THR A 70 7.35 -17.52 -6.12
C THR A 70 7.46 -17.01 -4.68
N ALA A 71 7.39 -15.70 -4.48
CA ALA A 71 7.44 -15.14 -3.13
C ALA A 71 6.27 -15.62 -2.26
N ALA A 72 5.04 -15.66 -2.79
CA ALA A 72 3.88 -16.13 -2.06
C ALA A 72 4.05 -17.58 -1.60
N TYR A 73 4.47 -18.46 -2.50
CA TYR A 73 4.68 -19.87 -2.18
C TYR A 73 5.84 -20.07 -1.21
N GLU A 74 6.98 -19.41 -1.44
CA GLU A 74 8.16 -19.51 -0.58
C GLU A 74 7.90 -18.98 0.83
N MET A 75 7.19 -17.86 0.97
CA MET A 75 6.81 -17.34 2.29
C MET A 75 5.91 -18.32 3.03
N LYS A 76 4.97 -18.97 2.34
CA LYS A 76 4.15 -20.03 2.92
C LYS A 76 4.99 -21.24 3.33
N ARG A 77 5.83 -21.75 2.44
CA ARG A 77 6.69 -22.90 2.69
C ARG A 77 7.63 -22.69 3.87
N LEU A 78 8.16 -21.49 4.03
CA LEU A 78 9.09 -21.12 5.11
C LEU A 78 8.39 -20.68 6.40
N GLY A 79 7.06 -20.62 6.43
CA GLY A 79 6.30 -20.17 7.60
C GLY A 79 6.37 -18.68 7.86
N LEU A 80 6.79 -17.89 6.86
CA LEU A 80 6.80 -16.41 6.92
C LEU A 80 5.40 -15.82 6.72
N ALA A 81 4.55 -16.54 5.99
CA ALA A 81 3.13 -16.25 5.85
C ALA A 81 2.35 -17.56 5.88
N ASN A 82 1.24 -17.60 6.62
CA ASN A 82 0.41 -18.81 6.70
C ASN A 82 -0.68 -18.84 5.63
N LYS A 83 -1.17 -17.69 5.23
CA LYS A 83 -2.27 -17.57 4.27
C LYS A 83 -2.05 -16.35 3.37
N PRO A 84 -1.11 -16.44 2.40
CA PRO A 84 -0.86 -15.35 1.46
C PRO A 84 -2.02 -15.20 0.47
N MET A 85 -2.32 -13.95 0.11
CA MET A 85 -3.34 -13.61 -0.88
C MET A 85 -2.73 -12.72 -1.96
N ILE A 86 -2.99 -13.06 -3.21
CA ILE A 86 -2.63 -12.27 -4.38
C ILE A 86 -3.84 -11.51 -4.87
N LEU A 87 -3.68 -10.22 -5.10
CA LEU A 87 -4.70 -9.32 -5.63
C LEU A 87 -4.24 -8.77 -6.98
N ALA A 88 -5.08 -8.91 -8.00
CA ALA A 88 -4.74 -8.50 -9.35
C ALA A 88 -5.90 -7.82 -10.07
N LEU A 89 -5.62 -7.19 -11.20
CA LEU A 89 -6.64 -6.69 -12.09
C LEU A 89 -7.42 -7.84 -12.72
N LYS A 90 -8.69 -7.61 -12.99
CA LYS A 90 -9.57 -8.59 -13.66
C LYS A 90 -9.00 -9.11 -14.98
N ALA A 91 -8.23 -8.27 -15.68
CA ALA A 91 -7.60 -8.65 -16.94
C ALA A 91 -6.47 -9.68 -16.76
N ASN A 92 -5.73 -9.62 -15.63
CA ASN A 92 -4.51 -10.37 -15.42
C ASN A 92 -4.68 -11.54 -14.45
N VAL A 93 -5.74 -11.54 -13.63
CA VAL A 93 -5.91 -12.49 -12.52
C VAL A 93 -5.91 -13.95 -12.97
N GLN A 94 -6.48 -14.26 -14.14
CA GLN A 94 -6.52 -15.62 -14.67
C GLN A 94 -5.12 -16.10 -15.05
N GLU A 95 -4.33 -15.27 -15.73
CA GLU A 95 -2.95 -15.57 -16.10
C GLU A 95 -2.09 -15.78 -14.86
N ILE A 96 -2.27 -14.95 -13.83
CA ILE A 96 -1.54 -15.09 -12.56
C ILE A 96 -1.89 -16.43 -11.89
N ALA A 97 -3.16 -16.78 -11.81
CA ALA A 97 -3.59 -18.05 -11.24
C ALA A 97 -3.05 -19.27 -12.01
N GLN A 98 -3.06 -19.20 -13.33
CA GLN A 98 -2.48 -20.23 -14.20
C GLN A 98 -0.95 -20.33 -14.01
N THR A 99 -0.25 -19.21 -13.97
CA THR A 99 1.19 -19.17 -13.71
C THR A 99 1.51 -19.79 -12.35
N PHE A 100 0.76 -19.45 -11.32
CA PHE A 100 0.94 -20.03 -9.99
C PHE A 100 0.75 -21.55 -10.00
N GLN A 101 -0.33 -22.05 -10.64
CA GLN A 101 -0.61 -23.48 -10.71
C GLN A 101 0.41 -24.24 -11.55
N THR A 102 0.94 -23.61 -12.61
CA THR A 102 2.01 -24.19 -13.45
C THR A 102 3.34 -24.24 -12.69
N ALA A 103 3.65 -23.16 -11.95
CA ALA A 103 4.85 -23.08 -11.14
C ALA A 103 4.84 -24.06 -9.97
N TYR A 104 3.68 -24.29 -9.37
CA TYR A 104 3.48 -25.13 -8.19
C TYR A 104 2.27 -26.06 -8.35
N PRO A 105 2.40 -27.15 -9.14
CA PRO A 105 1.27 -28.02 -9.50
C PRO A 105 0.59 -28.70 -8.29
N ASN A 106 1.34 -28.90 -7.21
CA ASN A 106 0.84 -29.55 -6.00
C ASN A 106 0.29 -28.56 -4.95
N ALA A 107 0.36 -27.26 -5.22
CA ALA A 107 -0.11 -26.24 -4.30
C ALA A 107 -1.65 -26.21 -4.26
N LYS A 108 -2.18 -25.97 -3.05
CA LYS A 108 -3.60 -25.72 -2.84
C LYS A 108 -3.91 -24.25 -3.12
N LEU A 109 -4.37 -23.98 -4.33
CA LEU A 109 -4.73 -22.65 -4.79
C LEU A 109 -6.25 -22.46 -4.72
N LEU A 110 -6.71 -21.39 -4.08
CA LEU A 110 -8.09 -20.91 -4.20
C LEU A 110 -8.13 -19.77 -5.22
N TYR A 111 -8.78 -20.02 -6.34
CA TYR A 111 -9.05 -19.02 -7.37
C TYR A 111 -10.54 -19.12 -7.77
N PRO A 112 -11.43 -18.32 -7.13
CA PRO A 112 -12.84 -18.32 -7.48
C PRO A 112 -13.05 -17.72 -8.87
N GLY A 113 -13.83 -18.41 -9.67
CA GLY A 113 -14.26 -17.90 -10.97
C GLY A 113 -15.19 -16.69 -10.84
N LYS A 114 -15.44 -16.01 -11.97
CA LYS A 114 -16.32 -14.83 -12.02
C LYS A 114 -17.73 -15.14 -11.49
N ASN A 115 -18.25 -16.34 -11.79
CA ASN A 115 -19.60 -16.75 -11.42
C ASN A 115 -19.71 -17.33 -10.00
N ASP A 116 -18.59 -17.49 -9.33
CA ASP A 116 -18.53 -18.04 -7.97
C ASP A 116 -18.59 -16.95 -6.89
N PHE A 117 -18.43 -15.68 -7.30
CA PHE A 117 -18.39 -14.53 -6.37
C PHE A 117 -19.70 -13.72 -6.36
N THR A 118 -20.82 -14.37 -6.70
CA THR A 118 -22.16 -13.80 -6.55
C THR A 118 -22.54 -13.64 -5.07
N PRO A 119 -23.48 -12.76 -4.72
CA PRO A 119 -23.89 -12.56 -3.32
C PRO A 119 -24.21 -13.85 -2.58
N ASP A 120 -24.88 -14.80 -3.23
CA ASP A 120 -25.30 -16.06 -2.65
C ASP A 120 -24.14 -17.04 -2.40
N LYS A 121 -23.13 -17.04 -3.29
CA LYS A 121 -21.99 -17.96 -3.22
C LYS A 121 -20.81 -17.36 -2.45
N ARG A 122 -20.70 -16.05 -2.40
CA ARG A 122 -19.58 -15.32 -1.82
C ARG A 122 -19.32 -15.68 -0.36
N GLN A 123 -20.38 -15.86 0.42
CA GLN A 123 -20.26 -16.24 1.84
C GLN A 123 -19.58 -17.60 1.99
N ARG A 124 -19.90 -18.55 1.13
CA ARG A 124 -19.22 -19.86 1.11
C ARG A 124 -17.71 -19.70 0.85
N ILE A 125 -17.33 -18.86 -0.11
CA ILE A 125 -15.92 -18.60 -0.40
C ILE A 125 -15.23 -17.97 0.81
N PHE A 126 -15.87 -17.04 1.52
CA PHE A 126 -15.31 -16.44 2.74
C PHE A 126 -15.09 -17.50 3.82
N HIS A 127 -16.03 -18.43 4.02
CA HIS A 127 -15.86 -19.54 4.93
C HIS A 127 -14.77 -20.52 4.46
N ASP A 128 -14.66 -20.78 3.16
CA ASP A 128 -13.59 -21.62 2.61
C ASP A 128 -12.21 -20.99 2.83
N ILE A 129 -12.08 -19.67 2.70
CA ILE A 129 -10.84 -18.95 3.02
C ILE A 129 -10.53 -19.08 4.52
N LYS A 130 -11.52 -18.88 5.38
CA LYS A 130 -11.35 -18.96 6.84
C LYS A 130 -10.92 -20.35 7.31
N ASN A 131 -11.60 -21.39 6.82
CA ASN A 131 -11.55 -22.72 7.42
C ASN A 131 -10.50 -23.65 6.81
N ASN A 132 -9.94 -23.31 5.64
CA ASN A 132 -9.00 -24.16 4.94
C ASN A 132 -7.59 -23.59 4.94
N ASN A 133 -6.61 -24.50 4.89
CA ASN A 133 -5.21 -24.15 4.79
C ASN A 133 -4.80 -24.05 3.32
N TRP A 134 -5.03 -22.90 2.72
CA TRP A 134 -4.63 -22.60 1.34
C TRP A 134 -3.15 -22.22 1.27
N ASP A 135 -2.45 -22.66 0.23
CA ASP A 135 -1.08 -22.23 -0.05
C ASP A 135 -1.06 -20.83 -0.66
N CYS A 136 -2.09 -20.49 -1.42
CA CYS A 136 -2.32 -19.13 -1.92
C CYS A 136 -3.80 -18.94 -2.26
N ILE A 137 -4.25 -17.70 -2.16
CA ILE A 137 -5.58 -17.25 -2.58
C ILE A 137 -5.37 -16.17 -3.64
N VAL A 138 -6.05 -16.27 -4.78
CA VAL A 138 -5.97 -15.29 -5.86
C VAL A 138 -7.33 -14.67 -6.10
N LEU A 139 -7.44 -13.36 -5.88
CA LEU A 139 -8.68 -12.60 -6.07
C LEU A 139 -8.42 -11.39 -6.98
N THR A 140 -9.51 -10.88 -7.57
CA THR A 140 -9.45 -9.56 -8.21
C THR A 140 -9.50 -8.45 -7.15
N HIS A 141 -9.04 -7.25 -7.51
CA HIS A 141 -9.19 -6.06 -6.68
C HIS A 141 -10.65 -5.80 -6.28
N ASP A 142 -11.60 -6.07 -7.20
CA ASP A 142 -13.03 -5.88 -6.93
C ASP A 142 -13.58 -6.94 -5.96
N GLN A 143 -13.17 -8.21 -6.11
CA GLN A 143 -13.55 -9.29 -5.18
C GLN A 143 -13.00 -9.02 -3.78
N PHE A 144 -11.76 -8.54 -3.67
CA PHE A 144 -11.18 -8.10 -2.41
C PHE A 144 -12.01 -6.99 -1.76
N GLY A 145 -12.45 -6.00 -2.55
CA GLY A 145 -13.31 -4.91 -2.07
C GLY A 145 -14.65 -5.35 -1.47
N MET A 146 -15.07 -6.59 -1.74
CA MET A 146 -16.30 -7.18 -1.20
C MET A 146 -16.10 -7.91 0.13
N ILE A 147 -14.84 -8.11 0.56
CA ILE A 147 -14.54 -8.73 1.86
C ILE A 147 -14.82 -7.71 2.96
N PRO A 148 -15.67 -8.03 3.95
CA PRO A 148 -15.87 -7.17 5.11
C PRO A 148 -14.55 -6.98 5.88
N GLN A 149 -14.26 -5.75 6.26
CA GLN A 149 -13.14 -5.44 7.12
C GLN A 149 -13.57 -5.47 8.58
N SER A 150 -12.64 -5.73 9.51
CA SER A 150 -12.92 -5.70 10.94
C SER A 150 -13.47 -4.34 11.36
N ASP A 151 -14.63 -4.34 12.03
CA ASP A 151 -15.27 -3.10 12.50
C ASP A 151 -14.38 -2.37 13.52
N GLU A 152 -13.66 -3.12 14.35
CA GLU A 152 -12.73 -2.57 15.35
C GLU A 152 -11.53 -1.86 14.70
N ILE A 153 -10.97 -2.44 13.64
CA ILE A 153 -9.89 -1.81 12.86
C ILE A 153 -10.39 -0.55 12.17
N GLN A 154 -11.58 -0.61 11.56
CA GLN A 154 -12.20 0.56 10.92
C GLN A 154 -12.41 1.67 11.94
N GLN A 155 -12.97 1.35 13.11
CA GLN A 155 -13.20 2.31 14.17
C GLN A 155 -11.91 3.00 14.61
N LYS A 156 -10.86 2.23 14.86
CA LYS A 156 -9.56 2.76 15.29
C LYS A 156 -8.96 3.70 14.25
N ILE A 157 -8.88 3.28 12.99
CA ILE A 157 -8.26 4.08 11.92
C ILE A 157 -9.08 5.36 11.64
N LEU A 158 -10.40 5.26 11.60
CA LEU A 158 -11.26 6.43 11.38
C LEU A 158 -11.25 7.37 12.57
N GLN A 159 -11.07 6.88 13.81
CA GLN A 159 -10.90 7.72 14.98
C GLN A 159 -9.58 8.50 14.91
N ASP A 160 -8.47 7.85 14.54
CA ASP A 160 -7.17 8.51 14.36
C ASP A 160 -7.24 9.61 13.28
N GLU A 161 -7.96 9.36 12.19
CA GLU A 161 -8.20 10.37 11.15
C GLU A 161 -9.08 11.53 11.65
N LEU A 162 -10.09 11.25 12.45
CA LEU A 162 -10.94 12.27 13.06
C LEU A 162 -10.13 13.15 14.01
N ASP A 163 -9.34 12.55 14.89
CA ASP A 163 -8.48 13.26 15.84
C ASP A 163 -7.50 14.18 15.09
N SER A 164 -6.93 13.73 13.99
CA SER A 164 -6.07 14.55 13.14
C SER A 164 -6.81 15.73 12.48
N VAL A 165 -8.07 15.55 12.06
CA VAL A 165 -8.90 16.64 11.52
C VAL A 165 -9.22 17.65 12.62
N GLU A 166 -9.56 17.19 13.81
CA GLU A 166 -9.92 18.05 14.96
C GLU A 166 -8.70 18.87 15.41
N GLU A 167 -7.52 18.26 15.49
CA GLU A 167 -6.27 18.97 15.77
C GLU A 167 -5.99 20.05 14.72
N ASN A 168 -6.14 19.74 13.44
CA ASN A 168 -5.98 20.69 12.36
C ASN A 168 -6.96 21.87 12.46
N LEU A 169 -8.23 21.61 12.81
CA LEU A 169 -9.24 22.65 13.02
C LEU A 169 -8.90 23.55 14.21
N GLU A 170 -8.39 22.98 15.30
CA GLU A 170 -7.98 23.74 16.46
C GLU A 170 -6.80 24.67 16.16
N VAL A 171 -5.76 24.14 15.50
CA VAL A 171 -4.61 24.95 15.06
C VAL A 171 -5.05 26.10 14.15
N LEU A 172 -5.96 25.83 13.22
CA LEU A 172 -6.49 26.86 12.34
C LEU A 172 -7.26 27.96 13.12
N ARG A 173 -8.08 27.60 14.08
CA ARG A 173 -8.82 28.57 14.92
C ARG A 173 -7.87 29.45 15.73
N GLN A 174 -6.76 28.91 16.22
CA GLN A 174 -5.74 29.66 16.94
C GLN A 174 -4.99 30.67 16.06
N GLN A 175 -4.82 30.38 14.75
CA GLN A 175 -4.13 31.27 13.80
C GLN A 175 -4.96 32.50 13.37
N GLY A 176 -6.24 32.55 13.66
CA GLY A 176 -7.09 33.73 13.48
C GLY A 176 -7.47 34.05 12.03
N ARG A 177 -7.66 35.36 11.73
CA ARG A 177 -8.27 35.82 10.46
C ARG A 177 -7.52 35.56 9.15
N SER A 178 -6.32 34.99 9.20
CA SER A 178 -5.52 34.74 7.98
C SER A 178 -5.91 33.46 7.25
N ILE A 179 -6.94 32.75 7.68
CA ILE A 179 -7.31 31.42 7.19
C ILE A 179 -8.31 31.51 6.04
N SER A 180 -8.10 30.65 5.05
CA SER A 180 -9.08 30.40 3.99
C SER A 180 -10.36 29.80 4.58
N ARG A 181 -11.48 30.53 4.49
CA ARG A 181 -12.81 30.03 4.89
C ARG A 181 -13.19 28.74 4.15
N ALA A 182 -12.64 28.54 2.95
CA ALA A 182 -12.87 27.33 2.15
C ALA A 182 -12.20 26.12 2.80
N MET A 183 -10.98 26.28 3.31
CA MET A 183 -10.24 25.23 4.02
C MET A 183 -10.97 24.81 5.31
N GLU A 184 -11.36 25.77 6.13
CA GLU A 184 -12.11 25.50 7.37
C GLU A 184 -13.40 24.72 7.07
N LYS A 185 -14.19 25.18 6.09
CA LYS A 185 -15.41 24.48 5.65
C LYS A 185 -15.13 23.05 5.17
N GLY A 186 -14.03 22.86 4.43
CA GLY A 186 -13.60 21.53 3.96
C GLY A 186 -13.29 20.58 5.12
N LEU A 187 -12.54 21.04 6.11
CA LEU A 187 -12.20 20.24 7.28
C LEU A 187 -13.42 19.97 8.17
N VAL A 188 -14.32 20.94 8.36
CA VAL A 188 -15.59 20.73 9.10
C VAL A 188 -16.45 19.69 8.41
N LYS A 189 -16.61 19.77 7.09
CA LYS A 189 -17.35 18.74 6.31
C LYS A 189 -16.75 17.37 6.50
N ARG A 190 -15.41 17.27 6.47
CA ARG A 190 -14.69 15.99 6.66
C ARG A 190 -14.89 15.46 8.09
N GLN A 191 -14.81 16.32 9.10
CA GLN A 191 -15.12 15.97 10.49
C GLN A 191 -16.53 15.36 10.62
N MET A 192 -17.53 16.00 10.03
CA MET A 192 -18.90 15.51 10.06
C MET A 192 -19.03 14.13 9.36
N ASN A 193 -18.40 13.96 8.21
CA ASN A 193 -18.43 12.69 7.48
C ASN A 193 -17.74 11.56 8.27
N LEU A 194 -16.61 11.83 8.91
CA LEU A 194 -15.91 10.84 9.73
C LEU A 194 -16.71 10.46 10.98
N ARG A 195 -17.33 11.44 11.65
CA ARG A 195 -18.23 11.16 12.79
C ARG A 195 -19.41 10.29 12.39
N ALA A 196 -20.07 10.61 11.29
CA ALA A 196 -21.20 9.80 10.80
C ALA A 196 -20.78 8.34 10.48
N LYS A 197 -19.62 8.14 9.87
CA LYS A 197 -19.08 6.80 9.63
C LYS A 197 -18.74 6.06 10.93
N LEU A 198 -18.16 6.75 11.90
CA LEU A 198 -17.88 6.18 13.22
C LEU A 198 -19.13 5.77 13.98
N ASP A 199 -20.17 6.57 13.92
CA ASP A 199 -21.47 6.26 14.56
C ASP A 199 -22.10 5.02 13.89
N GLU A 200 -22.03 4.91 12.56
CA GLU A 200 -22.48 3.71 11.85
C GLU A 200 -21.70 2.45 12.27
N ILE A 201 -20.38 2.55 12.40
CA ILE A 201 -19.53 1.42 12.82
C ILE A 201 -19.82 1.04 14.27
N LYS A 202 -19.97 2.01 15.18
CA LYS A 202 -20.37 1.73 16.58
C LYS A 202 -21.68 0.98 16.65
N PHE A 203 -22.68 1.43 15.87
CA PHE A 203 -23.97 0.73 15.78
C PHE A 203 -23.82 -0.70 15.26
N LYS A 204 -22.94 -0.94 14.25
CA LYS A 204 -22.66 -2.28 13.75
C LYS A 204 -22.00 -3.17 14.80
N ILE A 205 -21.05 -2.65 15.56
CA ILE A 205 -20.38 -3.40 16.65
C ILE A 205 -21.39 -3.79 17.72
N GLU A 206 -22.25 -2.88 18.15
CA GLU A 206 -23.27 -3.13 19.18
C GLU A 206 -24.33 -4.15 18.77
N ASN A 207 -24.65 -4.21 17.46
CA ASN A 207 -25.68 -5.10 16.89
C ASN A 207 -25.11 -6.28 16.11
N ARG A 208 -23.84 -6.60 16.28
CA ARG A 208 -23.13 -7.65 15.52
C ARG A 208 -23.73 -9.03 15.78
N LYS A 209 -23.92 -9.80 14.71
CA LYS A 209 -24.21 -11.23 14.76
C LYS A 209 -22.90 -12.01 14.79
N ASP A 210 -22.81 -13.04 15.64
CA ASP A 210 -21.57 -13.78 15.92
C ASP A 210 -20.93 -14.52 14.71
N ASP A 211 -21.63 -14.67 13.60
CA ASP A 211 -21.20 -15.48 12.45
C ASP A 211 -20.66 -14.70 11.24
N VAL A 212 -20.29 -13.43 11.39
CA VAL A 212 -19.77 -12.65 10.28
C VAL A 212 -18.29 -12.97 10.02
N VAL A 213 -18.00 -13.53 8.83
CA VAL A 213 -16.61 -13.71 8.37
C VAL A 213 -16.11 -12.39 7.78
N ASP A 214 -15.10 -11.83 8.42
CA ASP A 214 -14.39 -10.65 7.97
C ASP A 214 -12.92 -10.97 7.63
N PHE A 215 -12.20 -9.98 7.10
CA PHE A 215 -10.79 -10.14 6.74
C PHE A 215 -9.92 -10.61 7.91
N LYS A 216 -10.18 -10.12 9.12
CA LYS A 216 -9.44 -10.50 10.33
C LYS A 216 -9.64 -11.98 10.66
N THR A 217 -10.88 -12.47 10.61
CA THR A 217 -11.22 -13.86 10.92
C THR A 217 -10.81 -14.85 9.83
N MET A 218 -10.64 -14.38 8.59
CA MET A 218 -10.10 -15.20 7.49
C MET A 218 -8.65 -15.63 7.72
N GLY A 219 -7.90 -14.90 8.53
CA GLY A 219 -6.51 -15.23 8.86
C GLY A 219 -5.50 -14.92 7.75
N ILE A 220 -5.85 -14.09 6.78
CA ILE A 220 -4.90 -13.60 5.77
C ILE A 220 -3.81 -12.82 6.48
N ASP A 221 -2.55 -13.12 6.19
CA ASP A 221 -1.39 -12.54 6.88
C ASP A 221 -0.32 -11.96 5.94
N HIS A 222 -0.54 -12.04 4.64
CA HIS A 222 0.24 -11.28 3.65
C HIS A 222 -0.56 -11.01 2.38
N LEU A 223 -0.47 -9.78 1.88
CA LEU A 223 -1.10 -9.36 0.62
C LEU A 223 -0.03 -9.07 -0.44
N PHE A 224 -0.14 -9.73 -1.59
CA PHE A 224 0.59 -9.37 -2.81
C PHE A 224 -0.35 -8.57 -3.71
N VAL A 225 -0.02 -7.31 -3.97
CA VAL A 225 -0.90 -6.40 -4.70
C VAL A 225 -0.26 -6.05 -6.04
N ASP A 226 -0.73 -6.72 -7.09
CA ASP A 226 -0.35 -6.38 -8.47
C ASP A 226 -1.02 -5.08 -8.89
N GLU A 227 -0.31 -4.29 -9.70
CA GLU A 227 -0.75 -2.96 -10.12
C GLU A 227 -1.22 -2.09 -8.94
N SER A 228 -0.37 -2.04 -7.91
CA SER A 228 -0.65 -1.35 -6.63
C SER A 228 -0.97 0.13 -6.77
N HIS A 229 -0.60 0.77 -7.90
CA HIS A 229 -0.95 2.15 -8.20
C HIS A 229 -2.47 2.41 -8.21
N THR A 230 -3.30 1.37 -8.36
CA THR A 230 -4.76 1.49 -8.26
C THR A 230 -5.26 1.86 -6.86
N PHE A 231 -4.41 1.70 -5.84
CA PHE A 231 -4.68 2.02 -4.44
C PHE A 231 -3.99 3.31 -3.96
N LYS A 232 -3.38 4.06 -4.84
CA LYS A 232 -2.62 5.28 -4.51
C LYS A 232 -3.47 6.42 -3.95
N ASN A 233 -4.77 6.43 -4.22
CA ASN A 233 -5.68 7.47 -3.77
C ASN A 233 -6.20 7.20 -2.35
N LEU A 234 -5.28 7.12 -1.38
CA LEU A 234 -5.58 6.97 0.03
C LEU A 234 -5.88 8.33 0.66
N MET A 235 -6.77 8.34 1.65
CA MET A 235 -7.12 9.55 2.39
C MET A 235 -5.95 10.06 3.25
N PHE A 236 -5.85 11.35 3.37
CA PHE A 236 -4.93 12.04 4.29
C PHE A 236 -5.50 13.40 4.72
N ASN A 237 -5.01 13.93 5.82
CA ASN A 237 -5.40 15.25 6.32
C ASN A 237 -4.26 16.25 6.10
N THR A 238 -4.63 17.47 5.70
CA THR A 238 -3.66 18.52 5.46
C THR A 238 -4.29 19.91 5.72
N ARG A 239 -3.46 20.84 6.18
CA ARG A 239 -3.76 22.26 6.29
C ARG A 239 -3.36 23.06 5.05
N HIS A 240 -2.79 22.40 4.05
CA HIS A 240 -2.46 23.03 2.79
C HIS A 240 -3.70 23.14 1.89
N ASP A 241 -4.00 24.34 1.43
CA ASP A 241 -5.12 24.62 0.52
C ASP A 241 -4.56 25.05 -0.86
N ARG A 242 -5.18 24.55 -1.91
CA ARG A 242 -4.89 24.92 -3.31
C ARG A 242 -3.43 24.75 -3.74
N VAL A 243 -2.71 23.82 -3.13
CA VAL A 243 -1.35 23.48 -3.53
C VAL A 243 -1.40 22.44 -4.66
N ALA A 244 -0.89 22.79 -5.83
CA ALA A 244 -0.82 21.85 -6.93
C ALA A 244 0.19 20.72 -6.62
N GLY A 245 -0.12 19.48 -7.01
CA GLY A 245 0.67 18.30 -6.69
C GLY A 245 0.29 17.64 -5.36
N LEU A 246 -0.72 18.15 -4.64
CA LEU A 246 -1.17 17.58 -3.37
C LEU A 246 -2.01 16.31 -3.55
N GLY A 247 -2.71 16.17 -4.69
CA GLY A 247 -3.66 15.08 -4.90
C GLY A 247 -5.01 15.30 -4.18
N ASN A 248 -5.87 14.29 -4.26
CA ASN A 248 -7.18 14.31 -3.59
C ASN A 248 -7.05 13.80 -2.16
N SER A 249 -7.30 14.68 -1.18
CA SER A 249 -7.19 14.34 0.25
C SER A 249 -8.35 13.47 0.78
N GLU A 250 -9.50 13.43 0.09
CA GLU A 250 -10.64 12.60 0.51
C GLU A 250 -10.38 11.11 0.30
N GLY A 251 -9.54 10.78 -0.68
CA GLY A 251 -9.19 9.40 -1.01
C GLY A 251 -10.34 8.61 -1.65
N SER A 252 -10.17 7.30 -1.75
CA SER A 252 -11.16 6.37 -2.28
C SER A 252 -11.48 5.28 -1.26
N GLN A 253 -12.71 4.74 -1.32
CA GLN A 253 -13.11 3.62 -0.46
C GLN A 253 -12.26 2.36 -0.74
N ARG A 254 -11.84 2.16 -1.99
CA ARG A 254 -10.94 1.06 -2.40
C ARG A 254 -9.61 1.13 -1.65
N ALA A 255 -8.97 2.30 -1.63
CA ALA A 255 -7.71 2.51 -0.93
C ALA A 255 -7.89 2.40 0.59
N LEU A 256 -8.99 2.88 1.14
CA LEU A 256 -9.29 2.78 2.56
C LEU A 256 -9.48 1.33 3.00
N ASN A 257 -10.18 0.51 2.21
CA ASN A 257 -10.32 -0.94 2.48
C ASN A 257 -8.96 -1.65 2.48
N MET A 258 -8.07 -1.28 1.55
CA MET A 258 -6.70 -1.79 1.53
C MET A 258 -5.93 -1.41 2.80
N LEU A 259 -6.08 -0.18 3.27
CA LEU A 259 -5.47 0.26 4.53
C LEU A 259 -5.99 -0.54 5.72
N PHE A 260 -7.28 -0.79 5.82
CA PHE A 260 -7.88 -1.61 6.88
C PHE A 260 -7.29 -3.02 6.88
N ALA A 261 -7.19 -3.65 5.73
CA ALA A 261 -6.62 -4.98 5.58
C ALA A 261 -5.13 -5.02 5.99
N ILE A 262 -4.32 -4.10 5.52
CA ILE A 262 -2.90 -4.02 5.86
C ILE A 262 -2.72 -3.74 7.36
N ARG A 263 -3.50 -2.85 7.95
CA ARG A 263 -3.46 -2.59 9.40
C ARG A 263 -3.85 -3.80 10.22
N THR A 264 -4.83 -4.59 9.77
CA THR A 264 -5.21 -5.86 10.41
C THR A 264 -4.02 -6.82 10.48
N ILE A 265 -3.27 -6.94 9.39
CA ILE A 265 -2.06 -7.78 9.35
C ILE A 265 -0.97 -7.21 10.26
N GLN A 266 -0.71 -5.91 10.18
CA GLN A 266 0.32 -5.23 10.97
C GLN A 266 0.04 -5.31 12.48
N GLU A 267 -1.21 -5.17 12.92
CA GLU A 267 -1.57 -5.35 14.33
C GLU A 267 -1.34 -6.79 14.80
N ARG A 268 -1.65 -7.77 13.97
CA ARG A 268 -1.44 -9.19 14.30
C ARG A 268 0.05 -9.52 14.46
N THR A 269 0.89 -8.98 13.60
CA THR A 269 2.34 -9.27 13.59
C THR A 269 3.14 -8.37 14.50
N GLY A 270 2.61 -7.20 14.87
CA GLY A 270 3.33 -6.14 15.59
C GLY A 270 4.43 -5.47 14.77
N LYS A 271 4.41 -5.62 13.44
CA LYS A 271 5.45 -5.14 12.51
C LYS A 271 4.85 -4.25 11.44
N ASP A 272 5.69 -3.44 10.81
CA ASP A 272 5.40 -2.78 9.54
C ASP A 272 5.26 -3.80 8.40
N LEU A 273 4.95 -3.33 7.21
CA LEU A 273 4.74 -4.12 6.00
C LEU A 273 3.45 -4.96 6.07
N GLY A 274 3.54 -6.29 5.97
CA GLY A 274 2.36 -7.16 5.86
C GLY A 274 1.77 -7.21 4.45
N ALA A 275 2.36 -6.48 3.51
CA ALA A 275 1.99 -6.47 2.10
C ALA A 275 3.22 -6.30 1.21
N THR A 276 3.09 -6.76 -0.03
CA THR A 276 4.03 -6.55 -1.12
C THR A 276 3.32 -5.82 -2.25
N PHE A 277 3.81 -4.64 -2.59
CA PHE A 277 3.27 -3.84 -3.68
C PHE A 277 4.12 -4.03 -4.93
N LEU A 278 3.47 -4.36 -6.04
CA LEU A 278 4.12 -4.54 -7.34
C LEU A 278 3.52 -3.55 -8.34
N SER A 279 4.36 -2.75 -8.97
CA SER A 279 3.95 -1.82 -10.02
C SER A 279 5.15 -1.43 -10.86
N GLY A 280 4.92 -1.13 -12.14
CA GLY A 280 5.91 -0.47 -13.00
C GLY A 280 5.83 1.06 -12.95
N THR A 281 4.89 1.61 -12.19
CA THR A 281 4.64 3.05 -12.02
C THR A 281 4.29 3.37 -10.58
N THR A 282 5.24 3.13 -9.68
CA THR A 282 5.01 3.25 -8.23
C THR A 282 4.68 4.69 -7.82
N ILE A 283 5.37 5.67 -8.40
CA ILE A 283 5.12 7.10 -8.19
C ILE A 283 4.91 7.76 -9.56
N SER A 284 3.72 8.30 -9.80
CA SER A 284 3.38 8.82 -11.12
C SER A 284 3.17 10.34 -11.19
N ASN A 285 2.38 10.92 -10.29
CA ASN A 285 1.87 12.27 -10.48
C ASN A 285 1.99 13.23 -9.29
N SER A 286 2.31 12.73 -8.10
CA SER A 286 2.29 13.56 -6.89
C SER A 286 3.33 13.12 -5.88
N LEU A 287 3.99 14.11 -5.28
CA LEU A 287 4.88 13.90 -4.13
C LEU A 287 4.16 13.25 -2.94
N THR A 288 2.85 13.45 -2.85
CA THR A 288 1.99 12.85 -1.84
C THR A 288 1.93 11.33 -1.95
N GLU A 289 2.03 10.78 -3.18
CA GLU A 289 1.94 9.33 -3.40
C GLU A 289 3.01 8.56 -2.61
N LEU A 290 4.22 9.09 -2.49
CA LEU A 290 5.28 8.46 -1.71
C LEU A 290 4.95 8.41 -0.21
N TYR A 291 4.42 9.51 0.33
CA TYR A 291 3.93 9.52 1.72
C TYR A 291 2.84 8.47 1.94
N LEU A 292 1.91 8.33 1.01
CA LEU A 292 0.80 7.39 1.11
C LEU A 292 1.28 5.93 1.04
N LEU A 293 2.31 5.64 0.24
CA LEU A 293 2.98 4.33 0.26
C LEU A 293 3.56 4.02 1.65
N PHE A 294 4.23 4.97 2.27
CA PHE A 294 4.75 4.79 3.62
C PHE A 294 3.63 4.70 4.66
N LYS A 295 2.54 5.44 4.48
CA LYS A 295 1.35 5.30 5.33
C LYS A 295 0.78 3.89 5.30
N TYR A 296 0.78 3.21 4.15
CA TYR A 296 0.42 1.80 4.06
C TYR A 296 1.44 0.89 4.75
N LEU A 297 2.72 1.01 4.38
CA LEU A 297 3.72 -0.03 4.61
C LEU A 297 4.64 0.23 5.81
N ARG A 298 4.81 1.49 6.21
CA ARG A 298 5.78 1.88 7.23
C ARG A 298 5.23 2.80 8.35
N PRO A 299 4.04 2.52 8.92
CA PRO A 299 3.45 3.41 9.93
C PRO A 299 4.33 3.55 11.19
N GLN A 300 4.92 2.45 11.69
CA GLN A 300 5.78 2.50 12.87
C GLN A 300 7.09 3.26 12.60
N ALA A 301 7.68 3.06 11.41
CA ALA A 301 8.89 3.79 11.02
C ALA A 301 8.64 5.29 10.85
N LEU A 302 7.47 5.70 10.33
CA LEU A 302 7.06 7.10 10.29
C LEU A 302 6.87 7.66 11.72
N GLU A 303 6.21 6.93 12.59
CA GLU A 303 6.00 7.35 13.99
C GLU A 303 7.32 7.49 14.75
N ALA A 304 8.26 6.58 14.55
CA ALA A 304 9.60 6.65 15.14
C ALA A 304 10.38 7.92 14.72
N GLN A 305 10.07 8.48 13.55
CA GLN A 305 10.61 9.75 13.08
C GLN A 305 9.74 10.96 13.44
N ASN A 306 8.71 10.80 14.26
CA ASN A 306 7.71 11.81 14.60
C ASN A 306 6.92 12.34 13.38
N ILE A 307 6.78 11.55 12.33
CA ILE A 307 6.01 11.88 11.13
C ILE A 307 4.63 11.22 11.23
N LYS A 308 3.73 11.83 12.01
CA LYS A 308 2.37 11.30 12.22
C LYS A 308 1.36 11.76 11.17
N THR A 309 1.65 12.87 10.49
CA THR A 309 0.72 13.50 9.55
C THR A 309 1.42 13.82 8.23
N PHE A 310 0.61 14.00 7.17
CA PHE A 310 1.13 14.48 5.89
C PHE A 310 1.84 15.83 6.01
N ASP A 311 1.30 16.75 6.80
CA ASP A 311 1.89 18.07 6.96
C ASP A 311 3.28 18.02 7.63
N ALA A 312 3.48 17.10 8.60
CA ALA A 312 4.79 16.85 9.18
C ALA A 312 5.77 16.28 8.14
N TRP A 313 5.33 15.33 7.32
CA TRP A 313 6.13 14.77 6.23
C TRP A 313 6.50 15.83 5.19
N ALA A 314 5.52 16.64 4.77
CA ALA A 314 5.73 17.70 3.80
C ALA A 314 6.69 18.79 4.32
N ALA A 315 6.63 19.11 5.60
CA ALA A 315 7.56 20.07 6.22
C ALA A 315 9.02 19.59 6.18
N ILE A 316 9.25 18.27 6.21
CA ILE A 316 10.59 17.67 6.20
C ILE A 316 11.11 17.47 4.77
N PHE A 317 10.27 16.95 3.87
CA PHE A 317 10.70 16.41 2.58
C PHE A 317 10.20 17.19 1.36
N ALA A 318 9.25 18.08 1.50
CA ALA A 318 8.66 18.81 0.38
C ALA A 318 8.98 20.30 0.45
N LYS A 319 9.36 20.88 -0.70
CA LYS A 319 9.54 22.32 -0.85
C LYS A 319 8.42 22.89 -1.71
N LYS A 320 7.73 23.89 -1.18
CA LYS A 320 6.79 24.67 -1.96
C LYS A 320 7.52 25.62 -2.89
N SER A 321 7.07 25.70 -4.13
CA SER A 321 7.43 26.76 -5.07
C SER A 321 6.20 27.57 -5.43
N VAL A 322 6.42 28.82 -5.74
CA VAL A 322 5.39 29.74 -6.23
C VAL A 322 5.61 29.92 -7.71
N ASP A 323 4.65 29.54 -8.51
CA ASP A 323 4.66 29.73 -9.96
C ASP A 323 3.54 30.72 -10.36
N TYR A 324 3.81 31.51 -11.34
CA TYR A 324 2.82 32.40 -11.96
C TYR A 324 2.32 31.77 -13.25
N GLU A 325 1.01 31.56 -13.34
CA GLU A 325 0.37 30.98 -14.52
C GLU A 325 -0.75 31.86 -15.03
N PHE A 326 -1.02 31.77 -16.31
CA PHE A 326 -2.22 32.40 -16.89
C PHE A 326 -3.43 31.52 -16.54
N SER A 327 -4.45 32.14 -15.95
CA SER A 327 -5.75 31.50 -15.75
C SER A 327 -6.47 31.33 -17.10
N VAL A 328 -7.54 30.56 -17.10
CA VAL A 328 -8.43 30.40 -18.27
C VAL A 328 -9.02 31.75 -18.71
N THR A 329 -9.05 32.72 -17.79
CA THR A 329 -9.50 34.11 -18.04
C THR A 329 -8.37 35.05 -18.44
N ASN A 330 -7.18 34.55 -18.81
CA ASN A 330 -5.98 35.32 -19.14
C ASN A 330 -5.46 36.25 -18.03
N GLU A 331 -5.76 35.96 -16.79
CA GLU A 331 -5.20 36.66 -15.63
C GLU A 331 -3.96 35.92 -15.13
N ILE A 332 -2.95 36.66 -14.65
CA ILE A 332 -1.78 36.06 -13.99
C ILE A 332 -2.21 35.70 -12.58
N VAL A 333 -2.26 34.37 -12.30
CA VAL A 333 -2.56 33.82 -10.99
C VAL A 333 -1.32 33.20 -10.38
N GLN A 334 -1.12 33.46 -9.11
CA GLN A 334 -0.07 32.87 -8.33
C GLN A 334 -0.57 31.48 -7.84
N LYS A 335 0.20 30.42 -8.13
CA LYS A 335 -0.09 29.07 -7.65
C LYS A 335 1.07 28.53 -6.84
N GLU A 336 0.75 28.07 -5.64
CA GLU A 336 1.69 27.28 -4.85
C GLU A 336 1.69 25.81 -5.34
N ARG A 337 2.88 25.21 -5.41
CA ARG A 337 3.06 23.81 -5.80
C ARG A 337 4.08 23.13 -4.90
N PHE A 338 3.86 21.87 -4.56
CA PHE A 338 4.91 20.98 -4.10
C PHE A 338 5.66 20.44 -5.31
N ARG A 339 6.78 21.07 -5.65
CA ARG A 339 7.51 20.77 -6.88
C ARG A 339 8.78 19.98 -6.65
N TYR A 340 9.40 20.13 -5.51
CA TYR A 340 10.70 19.58 -5.22
C TYR A 340 10.71 18.82 -3.92
N PHE A 341 11.41 17.67 -3.93
CA PHE A 341 11.84 17.03 -2.71
C PHE A 341 13.06 17.73 -2.13
N ILE A 342 13.12 17.85 -0.82
CA ILE A 342 14.31 18.20 -0.06
C ILE A 342 14.72 16.98 0.77
N LYS A 343 15.96 16.96 1.27
CA LYS A 343 16.54 15.83 1.98
C LYS A 343 16.39 14.52 1.20
N VAL A 344 16.69 14.60 -0.10
CA VAL A 344 16.55 13.48 -1.03
C VAL A 344 17.34 12.25 -0.60
N PRO A 345 18.60 12.36 -0.09
CA PRO A 345 19.34 11.18 0.36
C PRO A 345 18.62 10.39 1.45
N GLU A 346 18.09 11.06 2.46
CA GLU A 346 17.36 10.44 3.57
C GLU A 346 16.06 9.79 3.08
N LEU A 347 15.36 10.46 2.15
CA LEU A 347 14.14 9.96 1.57
C LEU A 347 14.40 8.72 0.70
N VAL A 348 15.45 8.75 -0.11
CA VAL A 348 15.89 7.61 -0.93
C VAL A 348 16.31 6.44 -0.04
N ALA A 349 17.04 6.72 1.06
CA ALA A 349 17.40 5.71 2.03
C ALA A 349 16.18 5.03 2.65
N PHE A 350 15.18 5.81 3.05
CA PHE A 350 13.96 5.31 3.65
C PHE A 350 13.13 4.46 2.66
N TYR A 351 13.08 4.86 1.39
CA TYR A 351 12.40 4.12 0.31
C TYR A 351 13.16 2.83 -0.05
N ALA A 352 14.47 2.91 -0.21
CA ALA A 352 15.30 1.79 -0.65
C ALA A 352 15.37 0.64 0.36
N GLN A 353 15.12 0.90 1.65
CA GLN A 353 15.07 -0.16 2.66
C GLN A 353 14.01 -1.23 2.38
N ILE A 354 12.91 -0.85 1.71
CA ILE A 354 11.78 -1.74 1.45
C ILE A 354 11.50 -1.92 -0.05
N THR A 355 12.36 -1.40 -0.93
CA THR A 355 12.10 -1.37 -2.37
C THR A 355 13.23 -2.01 -3.16
N ASP A 356 12.88 -2.95 -4.03
CA ASP A 356 13.74 -3.39 -5.11
C ASP A 356 13.29 -2.69 -6.41
N TYR A 357 14.14 -1.78 -6.90
CA TYR A 357 13.93 -1.01 -8.12
C TYR A 357 14.81 -1.55 -9.25
N ARG A 358 14.20 -1.90 -10.38
CA ARG A 358 14.90 -2.40 -11.56
C ARG A 358 14.40 -1.73 -12.83
N THR A 359 15.33 -1.26 -13.64
CA THR A 359 15.06 -0.76 -15.00
C THR A 359 15.03 -1.92 -16.00
N ALA A 360 14.47 -1.67 -17.21
CA ALA A 360 14.43 -2.68 -18.26
C ALA A 360 15.85 -3.15 -18.69
N LYS A 361 16.86 -2.29 -18.55
CA LYS A 361 18.26 -2.62 -18.89
C LYS A 361 18.94 -3.55 -17.87
N GLU A 362 18.45 -3.56 -16.63
CA GLU A 362 19.00 -4.37 -15.54
C GLU A 362 18.34 -5.76 -15.46
N ASN A 363 17.29 -5.98 -16.25
CA ASN A 363 16.54 -7.24 -16.29
C ASN A 363 16.97 -8.17 -17.44
N LEU A 364 17.88 -7.73 -18.29
CA LEU A 364 18.49 -8.50 -19.37
C LEU A 364 19.88 -9.00 -18.96
#